data_ab52684c7426583ea684e28217fbce15
#
_entry.id   ab52684c7426583ea684e28217fbce15
#
_cell.length_a   1.000
_cell.length_b   1.000
_cell.length_c   1.000
_cell.angle_alpha   90.00
_cell.angle_beta   90.00
_cell.angle_gamma   90.00
#
_symmetry.space_group_name_H-M   'P 1'
#
loop_
_entity.id
_entity.type
_entity.pdbx_description
1 polymer ?
#
loop_
_entity_poly.entity_id
_entity_poly.type
_entity_poly.pdbx_seq_one_letter_code
_entity_poly.pdbx_strand_id
1 'polypeptide(L)'
;RDMGYHVALMADSTSRWAEALREISGRLEEMPAEEGFPAYLPSRIAQFYERAGYVETLSHNEGSVTVIGAVSPQGADFSEPVTQNTKRFVRSFWALDKNLAYARHFPAINWNLSYSEYLDDLKRWFDVNVDRKFLVLRNEMMNILHEETQLMEIVKLIGSDVLTEDQKLSLEIARVIRVGFLQQNAFHPEDTYVP
;
A
#
# COMPACT_ATOMS: atom_id res chain seq x y z
N ARG A 1 -19.76 -7.29 11.90
CA ARG A 1 -20.26 -6.02 11.40
C ARG A 1 -21.75 -5.89 11.72
N ASP A 2 -22.56 -6.83 11.26
CA ASP A 2 -24.02 -6.76 11.39
C ASP A 2 -24.53 -6.91 12.84
N MET A 3 -23.64 -7.26 13.76
CA MET A 3 -23.87 -7.25 15.22
C MET A 3 -23.41 -5.94 15.90
N GLY A 4 -23.01 -4.92 15.15
CA GLY A 4 -22.56 -3.64 15.68
C GLY A 4 -21.10 -3.61 16.15
N TYR A 5 -20.25 -4.53 15.64
CA TYR A 5 -18.83 -4.54 15.97
C TYR A 5 -17.96 -3.96 14.86
N HIS A 6 -16.81 -3.36 15.24
CA HIS A 6 -15.75 -3.00 14.33
C HIS A 6 -14.73 -4.12 14.28
N VAL A 7 -14.55 -4.72 13.10
CA VAL A 7 -13.73 -5.92 12.91
C VAL A 7 -12.60 -5.62 11.93
N ALA A 8 -11.37 -5.97 12.29
CA ALA A 8 -10.22 -5.99 11.40
C ALA A 8 -9.91 -7.43 11.00
N LEU A 9 -9.93 -7.71 9.69
CA LEU A 9 -9.57 -9.00 9.11
C LEU A 9 -8.21 -8.87 8.42
N MET A 10 -7.21 -9.60 8.91
CA MET A 10 -5.89 -9.69 8.29
C MET A 10 -5.76 -11.05 7.60
N ALA A 11 -5.58 -11.02 6.27
CA ALA A 11 -5.47 -12.23 5.44
C ALA A 11 -4.05 -12.30 4.84
N ASP A 12 -3.23 -13.21 5.36
CA ASP A 12 -1.90 -13.51 4.86
C ASP A 12 -1.82 -14.98 4.42
N SER A 13 -1.76 -15.26 3.12
CA SER A 13 -1.87 -14.32 2.01
C SER A 13 -3.01 -14.75 1.07
N THR A 14 -3.63 -13.78 0.41
CA THR A 14 -4.68 -14.04 -0.58
C THR A 14 -4.13 -14.72 -1.84
N SER A 15 -2.83 -14.66 -2.11
CA SER A 15 -2.16 -15.42 -3.19
C SER A 15 -2.34 -16.93 -3.02
N ARG A 16 -2.26 -17.46 -1.80
CA ARG A 16 -2.47 -18.90 -1.53
C ARG A 16 -3.92 -19.32 -1.77
N TRP A 17 -4.86 -18.46 -1.46
CA TRP A 17 -6.25 -18.69 -1.81
C TRP A 17 -6.46 -18.71 -3.34
N ALA A 18 -5.83 -17.82 -4.08
CA ALA A 18 -5.90 -17.79 -5.53
C ALA A 18 -5.24 -19.04 -6.16
N GLU A 19 -4.11 -19.50 -5.64
CA GLU A 19 -3.47 -20.76 -6.03
C GLU A 19 -4.41 -21.96 -5.86
N ALA A 20 -5.08 -22.05 -4.69
CA ALA A 20 -6.05 -23.10 -4.44
C ALA A 20 -7.23 -23.04 -5.42
N LEU A 21 -7.69 -21.84 -5.77
CA LEU A 21 -8.74 -21.64 -6.77
C LEU A 21 -8.29 -22.13 -8.16
N ARG A 22 -7.04 -21.87 -8.55
CA ARG A 22 -6.45 -22.37 -9.79
C ARG A 22 -6.38 -23.91 -9.82
N GLU A 23 -5.98 -24.54 -8.71
CA GLU A 23 -5.96 -26.01 -8.61
C GLU A 23 -7.35 -26.62 -8.75
N ILE A 24 -8.35 -26.05 -8.07
CA ILE A 24 -9.74 -26.54 -8.13
C ILE A 24 -10.29 -26.43 -9.54
N SER A 25 -10.11 -25.28 -10.20
CA SER A 25 -10.58 -25.07 -11.57
C SER A 25 -9.89 -26.04 -12.55
N GLY A 26 -8.59 -26.30 -12.38
CA GLY A 26 -7.86 -27.29 -13.17
C GLY A 26 -8.38 -28.71 -13.00
N ARG A 27 -8.75 -29.12 -11.77
CA ARG A 27 -9.36 -30.44 -11.50
C ARG A 27 -10.78 -30.58 -12.05
N LEU A 28 -11.48 -29.46 -12.18
CA LEU A 28 -12.82 -29.39 -12.77
C LEU A 28 -12.76 -29.27 -14.31
N GLU A 29 -11.57 -29.28 -14.90
CA GLU A 29 -11.34 -29.14 -16.34
C GLU A 29 -11.93 -27.85 -16.91
N GLU A 30 -12.02 -26.79 -16.09
CA GLU A 30 -12.44 -25.47 -16.54
C GLU A 30 -11.40 -24.84 -17.47
N MET A 31 -11.84 -24.06 -18.47
CA MET A 31 -10.92 -23.41 -19.39
C MET A 31 -10.04 -22.40 -18.66
N PRO A 32 -8.72 -22.57 -18.66
CA PRO A 32 -7.82 -21.62 -18.01
C PRO A 32 -7.76 -20.29 -18.78
N ALA A 33 -7.64 -19.20 -18.04
CA ALA A 33 -7.33 -17.89 -18.57
C ALA A 33 -5.83 -17.55 -18.34
N GLU A 34 -5.53 -16.32 -18.03
CA GLU A 34 -4.17 -15.80 -17.83
C GLU A 34 -3.43 -16.57 -16.73
N GLU A 35 -2.22 -17.03 -17.00
CA GLU A 35 -1.37 -17.83 -16.09
C GLU A 35 -2.02 -19.08 -15.48
N GLY A 36 -3.01 -19.63 -16.14
CA GLY A 36 -3.73 -20.82 -15.68
C GLY A 36 -4.77 -20.56 -14.59
N PHE A 37 -5.03 -19.30 -14.25
CA PHE A 37 -6.12 -18.93 -13.36
C PHE A 37 -7.48 -19.02 -14.07
N PRO A 38 -8.58 -19.28 -13.34
CA PRO A 38 -9.91 -19.25 -13.93
C PRO A 38 -10.31 -17.83 -14.35
N ALA A 39 -11.09 -17.71 -15.43
CA ALA A 39 -11.55 -16.41 -15.94
C ALA A 39 -12.37 -15.58 -14.92
N TYR A 40 -12.93 -16.23 -13.90
CA TYR A 40 -13.68 -15.58 -12.83
C TYR A 40 -12.84 -15.13 -11.62
N LEU A 41 -11.49 -15.26 -11.67
CA LEU A 41 -10.60 -14.80 -10.60
C LEU A 41 -10.87 -13.34 -10.20
N PRO A 42 -10.99 -12.38 -11.14
CA PRO A 42 -11.26 -10.98 -10.79
C PRO A 42 -12.55 -10.80 -9.98
N SER A 43 -13.62 -11.47 -10.39
CA SER A 43 -14.91 -11.37 -9.68
C SER A 43 -14.86 -11.99 -8.29
N ARG A 44 -14.08 -13.05 -8.07
CA ARG A 44 -13.87 -13.64 -6.75
C ARG A 44 -13.08 -12.73 -5.81
N ILE A 45 -12.04 -12.08 -6.33
CA ILE A 45 -11.26 -11.08 -5.59
C ILE A 45 -12.16 -9.89 -5.21
N ALA A 46 -12.94 -9.38 -6.16
CA ALA A 46 -13.90 -8.30 -5.90
C ALA A 46 -14.89 -8.68 -4.78
N GLN A 47 -15.52 -9.84 -4.87
CA GLN A 47 -16.46 -10.35 -3.85
C GLN A 47 -15.83 -10.50 -2.46
N PHE A 48 -14.52 -10.81 -2.38
CA PHE A 48 -13.82 -10.86 -1.12
C PHE A 48 -13.67 -9.48 -0.49
N TYR A 49 -13.17 -8.51 -1.25
CA TYR A 49 -12.93 -7.14 -0.75
C TYR A 49 -14.20 -6.30 -0.59
N GLU A 50 -15.27 -6.59 -1.35
CA GLU A 50 -16.59 -5.95 -1.21
C GLU A 50 -17.22 -6.12 0.19
N ARG A 51 -16.76 -7.09 0.95
CA ARG A 51 -17.21 -7.32 2.34
C ARG A 51 -16.72 -6.26 3.31
N ALA A 52 -15.66 -5.55 2.97
CA ALA A 52 -15.19 -4.41 3.72
C ALA A 52 -16.20 -3.26 3.63
N GLY A 53 -16.35 -2.51 4.71
CA GLY A 53 -17.21 -1.33 4.72
C GLY A 53 -17.71 -0.99 6.12
N TYR A 54 -18.15 0.25 6.24
CA TYR A 54 -18.79 0.82 7.41
C TYR A 54 -20.30 0.93 7.12
N VAL A 55 -21.11 0.45 8.00
CA VAL A 55 -22.58 0.38 7.78
C VAL A 55 -23.33 0.72 9.06
N GLU A 56 -24.53 1.26 8.90
CA GLU A 56 -25.57 1.23 9.91
C GLU A 56 -26.32 -0.11 9.80
N THR A 57 -26.45 -0.81 10.93
CA THR A 57 -27.10 -2.12 10.98
C THR A 57 -28.62 -1.99 11.07
N LEU A 58 -29.35 -3.07 10.86
CA LEU A 58 -30.82 -3.10 11.00
C LEU A 58 -31.28 -2.78 12.45
N SER A 59 -30.41 -2.94 13.43
CA SER A 59 -30.67 -2.57 14.84
C SER A 59 -30.24 -1.13 15.18
N HIS A 60 -29.97 -0.30 14.16
CA HIS A 60 -29.51 1.09 14.30
C HIS A 60 -28.18 1.25 15.08
N ASN A 61 -27.36 0.22 15.10
CA ASN A 61 -25.99 0.28 15.57
C ASN A 61 -25.03 0.42 14.39
N GLU A 62 -23.88 1.01 14.63
CA GLU A 62 -22.82 1.12 13.63
C GLU A 62 -21.86 -0.07 13.71
N GLY A 63 -21.42 -0.56 12.57
CA GLY A 63 -20.46 -1.65 12.50
C GLY A 63 -19.59 -1.57 11.25
N SER A 64 -18.35 -2.06 11.34
CA SER A 64 -17.43 -2.04 10.20
C SER A 64 -16.63 -3.34 10.05
N VAL A 65 -16.21 -3.61 8.81
CA VAL A 65 -15.18 -4.59 8.49
C VAL A 65 -14.07 -3.88 7.72
N THR A 66 -12.87 -3.93 8.25
CA THR A 66 -11.65 -3.50 7.57
C THR A 66 -10.88 -4.74 7.14
N VAL A 67 -10.59 -4.86 5.84
CA VAL A 67 -9.84 -6.00 5.29
C VAL A 67 -8.44 -5.56 4.93
N ILE A 68 -7.44 -6.23 5.48
CA ILE A 68 -6.02 -6.08 5.15
C ILE A 68 -5.56 -7.38 4.51
N GLY A 69 -5.46 -7.41 3.19
CA GLY A 69 -5.06 -8.59 2.43
C GLY A 69 -3.60 -8.48 1.99
N ALA A 70 -2.77 -9.45 2.38
CA ALA A 70 -1.42 -9.56 1.85
C ALA A 70 -1.45 -10.30 0.51
N VAL A 71 -0.68 -9.81 -0.46
CA VAL A 71 -0.42 -10.45 -1.75
C VAL A 71 1.07 -10.71 -1.85
N SER A 72 1.44 -11.91 -2.29
CA SER A 72 2.85 -12.34 -2.36
C SER A 72 3.21 -12.71 -3.80
N PRO A 73 3.42 -11.71 -4.70
CA PRO A 73 3.77 -11.97 -6.08
C PRO A 73 5.17 -12.59 -6.17
N GLN A 74 5.32 -13.58 -7.04
CA GLN A 74 6.63 -14.22 -7.27
C GLN A 74 7.62 -13.21 -7.85
N GLY A 75 8.84 -13.20 -7.32
CA GLY A 75 9.88 -12.27 -7.78
C GLY A 75 9.63 -10.79 -7.47
N ALA A 76 8.57 -10.43 -6.72
CA ALA A 76 8.05 -9.07 -6.54
C ALA A 76 7.53 -8.47 -7.87
N ASP A 77 7.05 -9.29 -8.78
CA ASP A 77 6.43 -8.86 -10.03
C ASP A 77 4.97 -8.48 -9.80
N PHE A 78 4.71 -7.18 -9.73
CA PHE A 78 3.36 -6.65 -9.56
C PHE A 78 2.49 -6.77 -10.83
N SER A 79 2.99 -7.32 -11.94
CA SER A 79 2.21 -7.57 -13.15
C SER A 79 1.43 -8.91 -13.10
N GLU A 80 1.71 -9.75 -12.10
CA GLU A 80 1.01 -11.01 -11.87
C GLU A 80 -0.51 -10.80 -11.74
N PRO A 81 -1.36 -11.70 -12.29
CA PRO A 81 -2.82 -11.51 -12.36
C PRO A 81 -3.50 -11.29 -11.02
N VAL A 82 -3.07 -11.97 -9.94
CA VAL A 82 -3.68 -11.81 -8.60
C VAL A 82 -3.42 -10.41 -8.07
N THR A 83 -2.17 -9.92 -8.19
CA THR A 83 -1.77 -8.59 -7.75
C THR A 83 -2.48 -7.50 -8.55
N GLN A 84 -2.49 -7.63 -9.87
CA GLN A 84 -3.15 -6.66 -10.76
C GLN A 84 -4.65 -6.57 -10.49
N ASN A 85 -5.33 -7.69 -10.33
CA ASN A 85 -6.76 -7.67 -10.04
C ASN A 85 -7.02 -7.15 -8.61
N THR A 86 -6.18 -7.47 -7.63
CA THR A 86 -6.31 -6.92 -6.28
C THR A 86 -6.20 -5.38 -6.31
N LYS A 87 -5.19 -4.84 -6.99
CA LYS A 87 -5.01 -3.37 -7.13
C LYS A 87 -6.20 -2.67 -7.79
N ARG A 88 -6.95 -3.35 -8.65
CA ARG A 88 -8.15 -2.78 -9.29
C ARG A 88 -9.33 -2.59 -8.35
N PHE A 89 -9.40 -3.38 -7.27
CA PHE A 89 -10.55 -3.39 -6.35
C PHE A 89 -10.25 -2.74 -5.00
N VAL A 90 -8.96 -2.61 -4.62
CA VAL A 90 -8.59 -1.96 -3.37
C VAL A 90 -8.26 -0.48 -3.59
N ARG A 91 -8.71 0.36 -2.67
CA ARG A 91 -8.47 1.81 -2.71
C ARG A 91 -7.19 2.21 -1.97
N SER A 92 -6.54 1.30 -1.28
CA SER A 92 -5.26 1.53 -0.60
C SER A 92 -4.32 0.36 -0.85
N PHE A 93 -3.08 0.66 -1.22
CA PHE A 93 -2.06 -0.33 -1.52
C PHE A 93 -0.73 0.06 -0.91
N TRP A 94 -0.13 -0.87 -0.18
CA TRP A 94 1.20 -0.73 0.42
C TRP A 94 2.18 -1.63 -0.33
N ALA A 95 3.04 -1.02 -1.13
CA ALA A 95 4.05 -1.73 -1.91
C ALA A 95 5.27 -2.04 -1.04
N LEU A 96 5.48 -3.30 -0.69
CA LEU A 96 6.70 -3.73 0.00
C LEU A 96 7.88 -3.75 -0.98
N ASP A 97 9.03 -3.24 -0.54
CA ASP A 97 10.24 -3.12 -1.36
C ASP A 97 11.42 -3.88 -0.74
N LYS A 98 11.98 -4.82 -1.51
CA LYS A 98 13.13 -5.62 -1.10
C LYS A 98 14.39 -4.78 -0.85
N ASN A 99 14.60 -3.72 -1.66
CA ASN A 99 15.79 -2.89 -1.54
C ASN A 99 15.77 -2.09 -0.22
N LEU A 100 14.60 -1.59 0.17
CA LEU A 100 14.42 -0.95 1.48
C LEU A 100 14.67 -1.93 2.62
N ALA A 101 14.19 -3.17 2.51
CA ALA A 101 14.41 -4.21 3.51
C ALA A 101 15.91 -4.57 3.61
N TYR A 102 16.62 -4.73 2.49
CA TYR A 102 18.06 -4.99 2.48
C TYR A 102 18.87 -3.81 3.02
N ALA A 103 18.43 -2.57 2.78
CA ALA A 103 19.01 -1.37 3.38
C ALA A 103 18.65 -1.20 4.87
N ARG A 104 17.88 -2.14 5.46
CA ARG A 104 17.39 -2.07 6.84
C ARG A 104 16.54 -0.82 7.13
N HIS A 105 15.87 -0.31 6.10
CA HIS A 105 14.87 0.73 6.24
C HIS A 105 13.51 0.10 6.53
N PHE A 106 12.99 0.28 7.73
CA PHE A 106 11.70 -0.27 8.15
C PHE A 106 10.76 0.85 8.62
N PRO A 107 9.45 0.72 8.32
CA PRO A 107 8.82 -0.31 7.48
C PRO A 107 9.30 -0.22 6.02
N ALA A 108 9.51 -1.38 5.40
CA ALA A 108 10.04 -1.48 4.03
C ALA A 108 8.94 -1.23 2.98
N ILE A 109 8.22 -0.13 3.11
CA ILE A 109 7.12 0.29 2.25
C ILE A 109 7.61 1.37 1.30
N ASN A 110 7.51 1.10 -0.01
CA ASN A 110 7.89 2.05 -1.04
C ASN A 110 6.83 3.15 -1.15
N TRP A 111 7.19 4.37 -0.77
CA TRP A 111 6.32 5.54 -0.76
C TRP A 111 5.90 6.02 -2.14
N ASN A 112 6.69 5.78 -3.19
CA ASN A 112 6.36 6.17 -4.57
C ASN A 112 5.39 5.20 -5.25
N LEU A 113 5.38 3.92 -4.87
CA LEU A 113 4.52 2.89 -5.43
C LEU A 113 3.25 2.67 -4.62
N SER A 114 3.25 3.09 -3.37
CA SER A 114 2.11 2.98 -2.46
C SER A 114 1.13 4.12 -2.69
N TYR A 115 -0.16 3.84 -2.55
CA TYR A 115 -1.20 4.86 -2.72
C TYR A 115 -2.39 4.63 -1.78
N SER A 116 -3.17 5.69 -1.61
CA SER A 116 -4.49 5.66 -0.99
C SER A 116 -5.42 6.62 -1.73
N GLU A 117 -6.55 6.10 -2.17
CA GLU A 117 -7.61 6.89 -2.81
C GLU A 117 -8.59 7.52 -1.81
N TYR A 118 -8.39 7.24 -0.50
CA TYR A 118 -9.25 7.78 0.55
C TYR A 118 -8.94 9.22 0.95
N LEU A 119 -7.85 9.80 0.45
CA LEU A 119 -7.38 11.12 0.91
C LEU A 119 -8.40 12.23 0.69
N ASP A 120 -9.05 12.24 -0.47
CA ASP A 120 -10.06 13.26 -0.80
C ASP A 120 -11.34 13.07 0.02
N ASP A 121 -11.79 11.82 0.20
CA ASP A 121 -12.97 11.48 1.00
C ASP A 121 -12.76 11.85 2.49
N LEU A 122 -11.53 11.67 2.99
CA LEU A 122 -11.17 11.92 4.38
C LEU A 122 -10.63 13.33 4.64
N LYS A 123 -10.58 14.20 3.64
CA LYS A 123 -10.03 15.56 3.78
C LYS A 123 -10.64 16.31 4.96
N ARG A 124 -11.98 16.33 5.05
CA ARG A 124 -12.68 17.01 6.15
C ARG A 124 -12.33 16.42 7.51
N TRP A 125 -12.14 15.10 7.58
CA TRP A 125 -11.75 14.42 8.80
C TRP A 125 -10.33 14.84 9.24
N PHE A 126 -9.38 14.89 8.30
CA PHE A 126 -8.01 15.37 8.57
C PHE A 126 -8.00 16.83 9.00
N ASP A 127 -8.77 17.69 8.35
CA ASP A 127 -8.86 19.13 8.69
C ASP A 127 -9.36 19.37 10.10
N VAL A 128 -10.22 18.50 10.64
CA VAL A 128 -10.82 18.64 11.97
C VAL A 128 -10.00 17.92 13.04
N ASN A 129 -9.48 16.72 12.76
CA ASN A 129 -8.91 15.84 13.79
C ASN A 129 -7.37 15.85 13.80
N VAL A 130 -6.72 16.33 12.75
CA VAL A 130 -5.25 16.39 12.64
C VAL A 130 -4.81 17.85 12.47
N ASP A 131 -4.74 18.33 11.26
CA ASP A 131 -4.38 19.71 10.92
C ASP A 131 -4.88 20.05 9.50
N ARG A 132 -5.31 21.31 9.30
CA ARG A 132 -5.77 21.81 8.00
C ARG A 132 -4.68 21.79 6.92
N LYS A 133 -3.42 21.81 7.33
CA LYS A 133 -2.26 21.75 6.43
C LYS A 133 -1.79 20.32 6.14
N PHE A 134 -2.36 19.31 6.80
CA PHE A 134 -1.90 17.93 6.72
C PHE A 134 -1.73 17.44 5.26
N LEU A 135 -2.76 17.58 4.43
CA LEU A 135 -2.72 17.14 3.04
C LEU A 135 -1.74 17.96 2.18
N VAL A 136 -1.60 19.24 2.47
CA VAL A 136 -0.64 20.12 1.76
C VAL A 136 0.78 19.68 2.08
N LEU A 137 1.12 19.55 3.37
CA LEU A 137 2.45 19.12 3.82
C LEU A 137 2.79 17.71 3.34
N ARG A 138 1.82 16.80 3.37
CA ARG A 138 1.97 15.46 2.80
C ARG A 138 2.35 15.52 1.31
N ASN A 139 1.65 16.32 0.52
CA ASN A 139 1.92 16.43 -0.91
C ASN A 139 3.28 17.07 -1.19
N GLU A 140 3.69 18.08 -0.43
CA GLU A 140 5.03 18.68 -0.51
C GLU A 140 6.10 17.64 -0.21
N MET A 141 5.94 16.85 0.87
CA MET A 141 6.85 15.76 1.22
C MET A 141 6.95 14.72 0.09
N MET A 142 5.81 14.31 -0.49
CA MET A 142 5.81 13.35 -1.59
C MET A 142 6.49 13.89 -2.85
N ASN A 143 6.33 15.18 -3.15
CA ASN A 143 7.03 15.80 -4.27
C ASN A 143 8.55 15.78 -4.08
N ILE A 144 9.04 16.09 -2.88
CA ILE A 144 10.47 16.03 -2.55
C ILE A 144 11.02 14.60 -2.72
N LEU A 145 10.30 13.60 -2.22
CA LEU A 145 10.70 12.19 -2.35
C LEU A 145 10.67 11.70 -3.80
N HIS A 146 9.74 12.20 -4.59
CA HIS A 146 9.69 11.88 -6.01
C HIS A 146 10.84 12.54 -6.80
N GLU A 147 11.13 13.81 -6.51
CA GLU A 147 12.30 14.52 -7.05
C GLU A 147 13.61 13.82 -6.70
N GLU A 148 13.76 13.37 -5.43
CA GLU A 148 14.92 12.59 -5.00
C GLU A 148 15.13 11.37 -5.89
N THR A 149 14.08 10.63 -6.21
CA THR A 149 14.19 9.43 -7.05
C THR A 149 14.76 9.77 -8.42
N GLN A 150 14.29 10.84 -9.04
CA GLN A 150 14.79 11.32 -10.35
C GLN A 150 16.26 11.80 -10.26
N LEU A 151 16.59 12.56 -9.23
CA LEU A 151 17.97 13.01 -9.01
C LEU A 151 18.94 11.87 -8.74
N MET A 152 18.50 10.85 -7.98
CA MET A 152 19.33 9.67 -7.72
C MET A 152 19.61 8.83 -8.96
N GLU A 153 18.73 8.81 -9.95
CA GLU A 153 19.01 8.19 -11.26
C GLU A 153 20.12 8.95 -11.99
N ILE A 154 20.08 10.28 -11.97
CA ILE A 154 21.13 11.11 -12.55
C ILE A 154 22.48 10.87 -11.83
N VAL A 155 22.47 10.88 -10.50
CA VAL A 155 23.67 10.62 -9.69
C VAL A 155 24.30 9.26 -9.98
N LYS A 156 23.47 8.22 -10.17
CA LYS A 156 23.96 6.87 -10.53
C LYS A 156 24.66 6.81 -11.88
N LEU A 157 24.23 7.64 -12.84
CA LEU A 157 24.75 7.63 -14.20
C LEU A 157 26.00 8.48 -14.37
N ILE A 158 26.05 9.67 -13.79
CA ILE A 158 27.08 10.68 -14.07
C ILE A 158 27.74 11.27 -12.83
N GLY A 159 27.34 10.84 -11.64
CA GLY A 159 27.92 11.31 -10.37
C GLY A 159 27.19 12.51 -9.77
N SER A 160 27.49 12.80 -8.51
CA SER A 160 26.87 13.88 -7.73
C SER A 160 27.36 15.29 -8.09
N ASP A 161 28.54 15.37 -8.73
CA ASP A 161 29.22 16.65 -9.00
C ASP A 161 28.51 17.50 -10.06
N VAL A 162 27.62 16.87 -10.82
CA VAL A 162 26.81 17.52 -11.88
C VAL A 162 25.61 18.24 -11.31
N LEU A 163 25.19 17.93 -10.09
CA LEU A 163 24.02 18.51 -9.45
C LEU A 163 24.27 19.97 -9.03
N THR A 164 23.23 20.80 -9.23
CA THR A 164 23.21 22.15 -8.67
C THR A 164 23.10 22.13 -7.14
N GLU A 165 23.44 23.23 -6.47
CA GLU A 165 23.35 23.32 -5.02
C GLU A 165 21.90 23.13 -4.52
N ASP A 166 20.90 23.63 -5.25
CA ASP A 166 19.48 23.43 -4.91
C ASP A 166 19.09 21.95 -5.00
N GLN A 167 19.58 21.23 -6.02
CA GLN A 167 19.34 19.79 -6.15
C GLN A 167 20.02 18.97 -5.05
N LYS A 168 21.23 19.37 -4.65
CA LYS A 168 21.92 18.75 -3.49
C LYS A 168 21.13 19.01 -2.20
N LEU A 169 20.58 20.20 -2.03
CA LEU A 169 19.73 20.52 -0.89
C LEU A 169 18.45 19.66 -0.89
N SER A 170 17.78 19.50 -2.04
CA SER A 170 16.61 18.61 -2.17
C SER A 170 16.94 17.17 -1.76
N LEU A 171 18.12 16.64 -2.14
CA LEU A 171 18.57 15.31 -1.74
C LEU A 171 18.79 15.19 -0.22
N GLU A 172 19.39 16.20 0.42
CA GLU A 172 19.60 16.20 1.87
C GLU A 172 18.28 16.30 2.64
N ILE A 173 17.33 17.14 2.19
CA ILE A 173 15.99 17.21 2.78
C ILE A 173 15.27 15.85 2.64
N ALA A 174 15.31 15.24 1.47
CA ALA A 174 14.73 13.90 1.26
C ALA A 174 15.38 12.85 2.16
N ARG A 175 16.71 12.90 2.35
CA ARG A 175 17.41 12.02 3.29
C ARG A 175 16.90 12.19 4.73
N VAL A 176 16.72 13.43 5.19
CA VAL A 176 16.16 13.71 6.53
C VAL A 176 14.75 13.15 6.66
N ILE A 177 13.89 13.33 5.64
CA ILE A 177 12.54 12.76 5.64
C ILE A 177 12.59 11.24 5.74
N ARG A 178 13.42 10.57 4.94
CA ARG A 178 13.50 9.10 4.92
C ARG A 178 14.01 8.53 6.24
N VAL A 179 15.08 9.09 6.77
CA VAL A 179 15.77 8.54 7.96
C VAL A 179 15.15 9.06 9.26
N GLY A 180 14.73 10.32 9.28
CA GLY A 180 14.22 10.95 10.50
C GLY A 180 12.71 10.85 10.70
N PHE A 181 11.96 10.56 9.63
CA PHE A 181 10.49 10.49 9.71
C PHE A 181 9.91 9.15 9.22
N LEU A 182 10.29 8.69 8.03
CA LEU A 182 9.70 7.47 7.45
C LEU A 182 10.27 6.19 8.07
N GLN A 183 11.55 6.20 8.47
CA GLN A 183 12.16 5.04 9.12
C GLN A 183 11.73 5.00 10.58
N GLN A 184 11.13 3.87 10.98
CA GLN A 184 10.63 3.66 12.33
C GLN A 184 11.05 2.27 12.84
N ASN A 185 11.38 2.19 14.12
CA ASN A 185 11.72 0.92 14.76
C ASN A 185 10.56 0.47 15.65
N ALA A 186 9.84 -0.56 15.22
CA ALA A 186 8.68 -1.09 15.95
C ALA A 186 9.01 -1.56 17.40
N PHE A 187 10.28 -1.76 17.74
CA PHE A 187 10.73 -2.15 19.08
C PHE A 187 11.17 -0.96 19.94
N HIS A 188 11.20 0.26 19.38
CA HIS A 188 11.53 1.45 20.14
C HIS A 188 10.25 2.06 20.72
N PRO A 189 10.21 2.42 22.01
CA PRO A 189 8.99 2.91 22.66
C PRO A 189 8.37 4.15 22.00
N GLU A 190 9.19 5.06 21.48
CA GLU A 190 8.73 6.28 20.81
C GLU A 190 8.18 6.01 19.41
N ASP A 191 8.69 4.98 18.70
CA ASP A 191 8.26 4.63 17.34
C ASP A 191 7.07 3.65 17.34
N THR A 192 6.80 2.98 18.47
CA THR A 192 5.71 2.00 18.58
C THR A 192 4.34 2.62 18.35
N TYR A 193 4.17 3.86 18.76
CA TYR A 193 2.98 4.65 18.52
C TYR A 193 3.35 6.11 18.28
N VAL A 194 3.06 6.59 17.07
CA VAL A 194 3.24 7.99 16.68
C VAL A 194 1.85 8.59 16.47
N PRO A 195 1.46 9.61 17.25
CA PRO A 195 0.13 10.22 17.17
C PRO A 195 -0.09 10.98 15.85
#